data_0b1c80dcba55f2b4788de3a43ee1467f
#
_entry.id   0b1c80dcba55f2b4788de3a43ee1467f
#
_cell.length_a   1.000
_cell.length_b   1.000
_cell.length_c   1.000
_cell.angle_alpha   90.00
_cell.angle_beta   90.00
_cell.angle_gamma   90.00
#
_symmetry.space_group_name_H-M   'P 1'
#
loop_
_entity.id
_entity.type
_entity.pdbx_description
1 polymer ?
#
loop_
_entity_poly.entity_id
_entity_poly.type
_entity_poly.pdbx_seq_one_letter_code
_entity_poly.pdbx_strand_id
1 'polypeptide(L)'
;MREPVHQSRRKVWRDGVFSDGARLIPEETPLALTYNGGTYAVMMGSPEDLGDFAVGFSLSEGIVQAADEIETLDIVELDDGIELRMWLRPDRAERIAERRRNIAGPTGCGLCGLDSISEAVRPAAVVRRGRVFSPREIMAAVAAVAPLQEINHQTRAVHAAACGRP
;
A
#
# COMPACT_ATOMS: atom_id res chain seq x y z
N MET A 1 4.85 4.25 17.35
CA MET A 1 4.78 4.16 15.87
C MET A 1 6.20 4.26 15.34
N ARG A 2 6.60 3.36 14.46
CA ARG A 2 7.96 3.32 13.88
C ARG A 2 8.18 4.57 13.03
N GLU A 3 9.40 5.08 13.05
CA GLU A 3 9.78 6.22 12.20
C GLU A 3 9.85 5.79 10.73
N PRO A 4 9.24 6.54 9.79
CA PRO A 4 9.21 6.15 8.37
C PRO A 4 10.54 6.33 7.66
N VAL A 5 11.50 6.99 8.29
CA VAL A 5 12.86 7.19 7.77
C VAL A 5 13.89 7.04 8.88
N HIS A 6 15.08 6.56 8.54
CA HIS A 6 16.21 6.55 9.45
C HIS A 6 17.48 7.06 8.78
N GLN A 7 18.42 7.56 9.61
CA GLN A 7 19.69 8.06 9.14
C GLN A 7 20.71 6.92 9.05
N SER A 8 21.26 6.71 7.86
CA SER A 8 22.32 5.74 7.61
C SER A 8 23.63 6.41 7.24
N ARG A 9 24.74 5.85 7.76
CA ARG A 9 26.09 6.27 7.35
C ARG A 9 26.37 5.78 5.93
N ARG A 10 27.06 6.61 5.14
CA ARG A 10 27.49 6.24 3.79
C ARG A 10 28.92 6.70 3.51
N LYS A 11 29.60 5.97 2.63
CA LYS A 11 30.81 6.45 1.96
C LYS A 11 30.44 6.88 0.55
N VAL A 12 30.86 8.06 0.17
CA VAL A 12 30.62 8.66 -1.15
C VAL A 12 31.95 8.70 -1.90
N TRP A 13 31.97 8.09 -3.09
CA TRP A 13 33.05 8.24 -4.03
C TRP A 13 32.69 9.34 -5.03
N ARG A 14 33.49 10.38 -5.13
CA ARG A 14 33.33 11.45 -6.11
C ARG A 14 34.69 11.98 -6.52
N ASP A 15 34.91 12.10 -7.82
CA ASP A 15 36.13 12.68 -8.41
C ASP A 15 37.43 12.06 -7.86
N GLY A 16 37.44 10.74 -7.67
CA GLY A 16 38.61 9.99 -7.19
C GLY A 16 38.81 10.02 -5.66
N VAL A 17 37.92 10.65 -4.89
CA VAL A 17 38.05 10.79 -3.44
C VAL A 17 36.86 10.18 -2.70
N PHE A 18 37.17 9.45 -1.60
CA PHE A 18 36.17 9.00 -0.65
C PHE A 18 35.89 10.08 0.39
N SER A 19 34.61 10.29 0.68
CA SER A 19 34.16 11.10 1.81
C SER A 19 33.13 10.33 2.62
N ASP A 20 33.14 10.53 3.92
CA ASP A 20 32.10 10.01 4.82
C ASP A 20 30.91 11.01 4.82
N GLY A 21 29.71 10.46 4.95
CA GLY A 21 28.49 11.26 5.02
C GLY A 21 27.35 10.46 5.67
N ALA A 22 26.19 11.09 5.70
CA ALA A 22 24.96 10.47 6.14
C ALA A 22 23.86 10.68 5.07
N ARG A 23 22.88 9.80 5.07
CA ARG A 23 21.71 9.88 4.20
C ARG A 23 20.49 9.37 4.96
N LEU A 24 19.37 10.02 4.77
CA LEU A 24 18.07 9.49 5.16
C LEU A 24 17.63 8.42 4.15
N ILE A 25 17.23 7.28 4.65
CA ILE A 25 16.66 6.17 3.86
C ILE A 25 15.29 5.83 4.41
N PRO A 26 14.33 5.43 3.55
CA PRO A 26 13.01 5.00 4.01
C PRO A 26 13.14 3.73 4.84
N GLU A 27 12.31 3.61 5.87
CA GLU A 27 12.14 2.37 6.61
C GLU A 27 11.19 1.46 5.84
N GLU A 28 11.59 0.21 5.63
CA GLU A 28 10.73 -0.83 5.09
C GLU A 28 10.37 -1.82 6.19
N THR A 29 9.09 -1.87 6.53
CA THR A 29 8.54 -2.68 7.61
C THR A 29 7.60 -3.74 7.03
N PRO A 30 7.62 -4.99 7.53
CA PRO A 30 6.59 -5.97 7.19
C PRO A 30 5.21 -5.49 7.66
N LEU A 31 4.26 -5.41 6.74
CA LEU A 31 2.88 -5.00 6.97
C LEU A 31 1.96 -6.20 6.71
N ALA A 32 1.37 -6.75 7.76
CA ALA A 32 0.43 -7.87 7.66
C ALA A 32 -1.00 -7.33 7.53
N LEU A 33 -1.66 -7.59 6.41
CA LEU A 33 -3.07 -7.28 6.21
C LEU A 33 -3.91 -8.46 6.71
N THR A 34 -4.66 -8.22 7.77
CA THR A 34 -5.47 -9.25 8.46
C THR A 34 -6.94 -8.89 8.39
N TYR A 35 -7.76 -9.84 7.93
CA TYR A 35 -9.22 -9.69 7.86
C TYR A 35 -9.89 -10.73 8.75
N ASN A 36 -10.75 -10.27 9.65
CA ASN A 36 -11.53 -11.11 10.57
C ASN A 36 -10.66 -12.16 11.29
N GLY A 37 -9.50 -11.73 11.80
CA GLY A 37 -8.56 -12.55 12.56
C GLY A 37 -7.67 -13.46 11.73
N GLY A 38 -7.69 -13.34 10.40
CA GLY A 38 -6.82 -14.13 9.55
C GLY A 38 -5.95 -13.30 8.61
N THR A 39 -4.62 -13.51 8.60
CA THR A 39 -3.69 -12.84 7.69
C THR A 39 -4.00 -13.19 6.24
N TYR A 40 -4.14 -12.18 5.41
CA TYR A 40 -4.38 -12.30 3.97
C TYR A 40 -3.09 -12.17 3.16
N ALA A 41 -2.30 -11.14 3.45
CA ALA A 41 -1.04 -10.87 2.78
C ALA A 41 -0.05 -10.21 3.75
N VAL A 42 1.24 -10.35 3.47
CA VAL A 42 2.30 -9.58 4.11
C VAL A 42 3.07 -8.85 3.00
N MET A 43 3.20 -7.53 3.15
CA MET A 43 3.90 -6.68 2.19
C MET A 43 4.97 -5.86 2.91
N MET A 44 6.02 -5.47 2.20
CA MET A 44 6.98 -4.50 2.71
C MET A 44 6.51 -3.09 2.35
N GLY A 45 6.56 -2.18 3.30
CA GLY A 45 6.16 -0.80 3.09
C GLY A 45 6.69 0.15 4.16
N SER A 46 6.66 1.45 3.87
CA SER A 46 6.99 2.47 4.86
C SER A 46 5.87 2.55 5.91
N PRO A 47 6.20 2.68 7.20
CA PRO A 47 5.22 2.69 8.29
C PRO A 47 4.52 4.06 8.43
N GLU A 48 3.95 4.55 7.33
CA GLU A 48 3.21 5.80 7.24
C GLU A 48 1.95 5.61 6.39
N ASP A 49 0.91 6.39 6.63
CA ASP A 49 -0.38 6.33 5.94
C ASP A 49 -1.01 4.93 5.93
N LEU A 50 -0.77 4.17 6.99
CA LEU A 50 -1.14 2.75 7.08
C LEU A 50 -2.65 2.50 6.99
N GLY A 51 -3.46 3.45 7.47
CA GLY A 51 -4.91 3.40 7.32
C GLY A 51 -5.34 3.49 5.86
N ASP A 52 -4.78 4.44 5.12
CA ASP A 52 -5.06 4.64 3.70
C ASP A 52 -4.56 3.44 2.88
N PHE A 53 -3.38 2.91 3.26
CA PHE A 53 -2.85 1.70 2.63
C PHE A 53 -3.78 0.49 2.84
N ALA A 54 -4.25 0.25 4.07
CA ALA A 54 -5.13 -0.87 4.37
C ALA A 54 -6.46 -0.80 3.59
N VAL A 55 -7.10 0.37 3.59
CA VAL A 55 -8.36 0.61 2.85
C VAL A 55 -8.13 0.52 1.34
N GLY A 56 -7.08 1.18 0.84
CA GLY A 56 -6.76 1.20 -0.59
C GLY A 56 -6.43 -0.19 -1.13
N PHE A 57 -5.65 -0.98 -0.40
CA PHE A 57 -5.37 -2.38 -0.73
C PHE A 57 -6.66 -3.21 -0.79
N SER A 58 -7.52 -3.07 0.24
CA SER A 58 -8.78 -3.82 0.31
C SER A 58 -9.71 -3.54 -0.86
N LEU A 59 -9.78 -2.29 -1.30
CA LEU A 59 -10.55 -1.86 -2.48
C LEU A 59 -9.93 -2.39 -3.79
N SER A 60 -8.62 -2.26 -3.94
CA SER A 60 -7.89 -2.64 -5.16
C SER A 60 -7.93 -4.15 -5.39
N GLU A 61 -7.80 -4.93 -4.31
CA GLU A 61 -7.93 -6.40 -4.35
C GLU A 61 -9.39 -6.86 -4.46
N GLY A 62 -10.36 -5.95 -4.37
CA GLY A 62 -11.77 -6.28 -4.41
C GLY A 62 -12.25 -7.11 -3.20
N ILE A 63 -11.54 -6.99 -2.09
CA ILE A 63 -11.92 -7.56 -0.79
C ILE A 63 -13.18 -6.86 -0.30
N VAL A 64 -13.19 -5.54 -0.42
CA VAL A 64 -14.35 -4.67 -0.20
C VAL A 64 -14.66 -3.87 -1.47
N GLN A 65 -15.89 -3.41 -1.59
CA GLN A 65 -16.33 -2.55 -2.70
C GLN A 65 -16.45 -1.08 -2.28
N ALA A 66 -16.56 -0.84 -0.99
CA ALA A 66 -16.60 0.49 -0.40
C ALA A 66 -15.89 0.47 0.96
N ALA A 67 -15.31 1.59 1.36
CA ALA A 67 -14.55 1.70 2.60
C ALA A 67 -15.40 1.45 3.86
N ASP A 68 -16.69 1.76 3.81
CA ASP A 68 -17.63 1.55 4.92
C ASP A 68 -18.01 0.07 5.15
N GLU A 69 -17.52 -0.84 4.31
CA GLU A 69 -17.61 -2.29 4.55
C GLU A 69 -16.54 -2.79 5.54
N ILE A 70 -15.55 -1.95 5.86
CA ILE A 70 -14.59 -2.17 6.94
C ILE A 70 -15.18 -1.53 8.21
N GLU A 71 -15.64 -2.36 9.14
CA GLU A 71 -16.28 -1.91 10.39
C GLU A 71 -15.25 -1.33 11.37
N THR A 72 -14.09 -1.99 11.46
CA THR A 72 -12.97 -1.50 12.28
C THR A 72 -11.65 -1.75 11.58
N LEU A 73 -10.70 -0.84 11.83
CA LEU A 73 -9.32 -0.94 11.41
C LEU A 73 -8.42 -0.58 12.59
N ASP A 74 -7.69 -1.56 13.09
CA ASP A 74 -6.68 -1.39 14.14
C ASP A 74 -5.29 -1.54 13.55
N ILE A 75 -4.39 -0.62 13.88
CA ILE A 75 -2.97 -0.68 13.52
C ILE A 75 -2.22 -1.15 14.75
N VAL A 76 -1.69 -2.36 14.71
CA VAL A 76 -1.05 -3.02 15.85
C VAL A 76 0.43 -3.21 15.56
N GLU A 77 1.28 -2.55 16.35
CA GLU A 77 2.73 -2.75 16.30
C GLU A 77 3.12 -4.08 16.95
N LEU A 78 3.93 -4.85 16.25
CA LEU A 78 4.52 -6.10 16.70
C LEU A 78 6.06 -5.96 16.68
N ASP A 79 6.76 -6.87 17.34
CA ASP A 79 8.23 -6.84 17.37
C ASP A 79 8.83 -6.86 15.95
N ASP A 80 8.28 -7.70 15.06
CA ASP A 80 8.81 -7.94 13.72
C ASP A 80 8.06 -7.20 12.60
N GLY A 81 7.06 -6.37 12.90
CA GLY A 81 6.28 -5.68 11.87
C GLY A 81 5.06 -4.95 12.40
N ILE A 82 4.11 -4.67 11.51
CA ILE A 82 2.86 -4.01 11.85
C ILE A 82 1.71 -4.84 11.29
N GLU A 83 0.70 -5.10 12.10
CA GLU A 83 -0.54 -5.75 11.66
C GLU A 83 -1.62 -4.69 11.42
N LEU A 84 -2.17 -4.69 10.21
CA LEU A 84 -3.32 -3.90 9.80
C LEU A 84 -4.56 -4.79 9.93
N ARG A 85 -5.17 -4.74 11.09
CA ARG A 85 -6.25 -5.65 11.49
C ARG A 85 -7.60 -5.04 11.13
N MET A 86 -8.30 -5.67 10.19
CA MET A 86 -9.59 -5.22 9.69
C MET A 86 -10.69 -6.21 10.02
N TRP A 87 -11.79 -5.68 10.54
CA TRP A 87 -13.02 -6.43 10.70
C TRP A 87 -14.02 -5.95 9.67
N LEU A 88 -14.53 -6.88 8.90
CA LEU A 88 -15.45 -6.61 7.79
C LEU A 88 -16.87 -6.99 8.17
N ARG A 89 -17.83 -6.36 7.50
CA ARG A 89 -19.23 -6.77 7.59
C ARG A 89 -19.40 -8.27 7.32
N PRO A 90 -20.35 -8.96 7.97
CA PRO A 90 -20.50 -10.42 7.90
C PRO A 90 -20.63 -10.96 6.47
N ASP A 91 -21.35 -10.25 5.58
CA ASP A 91 -21.53 -10.64 4.18
C ASP A 91 -20.22 -10.64 3.37
N ARG A 92 -19.26 -9.80 3.76
CA ARG A 92 -17.91 -9.77 3.16
C ARG A 92 -16.98 -10.82 3.76
N ALA A 93 -17.11 -11.06 5.05
CA ALA A 93 -16.34 -12.05 5.77
C ALA A 93 -16.45 -13.46 5.15
N GLU A 94 -17.66 -13.88 4.80
CA GLU A 94 -17.93 -15.16 4.17
C GLU A 94 -17.22 -15.30 2.80
N ARG A 95 -17.29 -14.27 1.96
CA ARG A 95 -16.64 -14.26 0.63
C ARG A 95 -15.11 -14.35 0.72
N ILE A 96 -14.51 -13.70 1.71
CA ILE A 96 -13.06 -13.80 1.93
C ILE A 96 -12.68 -15.20 2.42
N ALA A 97 -13.45 -15.79 3.32
CA ALA A 97 -13.21 -17.14 3.80
C ALA A 97 -13.26 -18.18 2.66
N GLU A 98 -14.16 -18.00 1.70
CA GLU A 98 -14.22 -18.82 0.48
C GLU A 98 -13.00 -18.60 -0.42
N ARG A 99 -12.62 -17.33 -0.65
CA ARG A 99 -11.47 -16.97 -1.49
C ARG A 99 -10.16 -17.48 -0.88
N ARG A 100 -9.98 -17.37 0.44
CA ARG A 100 -8.78 -17.86 1.15
C ARG A 100 -8.59 -19.36 1.06
N ARG A 101 -9.64 -20.15 1.00
CA ARG A 101 -9.55 -21.61 0.80
C ARG A 101 -8.90 -21.96 -0.55
N ASN A 102 -8.90 -21.02 -1.49
CA ASN A 102 -8.39 -21.19 -2.84
C ASN A 102 -7.01 -20.52 -3.06
N ILE A 103 -6.45 -19.83 -2.05
CA ILE A 103 -5.16 -19.13 -2.18
C ILE A 103 -4.10 -19.90 -1.40
N ALA A 104 -3.27 -20.67 -2.08
CA ALA A 104 -2.11 -21.34 -1.50
C ALA A 104 -0.83 -20.88 -2.22
N GLY A 105 -0.05 -19.95 -1.61
CA GLY A 105 1.28 -19.62 -2.11
C GLY A 105 1.73 -18.16 -1.84
N PRO A 106 3.06 -17.91 -1.81
CA PRO A 106 3.60 -16.56 -1.57
C PRO A 106 3.46 -15.68 -2.82
N THR A 107 2.97 -14.44 -2.64
CA THR A 107 2.76 -13.48 -3.71
C THR A 107 3.84 -12.40 -3.72
N GLY A 108 4.65 -12.33 -4.79
CA GLY A 108 5.59 -11.24 -5.02
C GLY A 108 5.02 -10.11 -5.89
N CYS A 109 4.29 -10.44 -6.96
CA CYS A 109 3.74 -9.47 -7.92
C CYS A 109 2.20 -9.37 -7.89
N GLY A 110 1.53 -9.94 -6.88
CA GLY A 110 0.06 -10.02 -6.81
C GLY A 110 -0.57 -11.06 -7.75
N LEU A 111 0.23 -11.70 -8.60
CA LEU A 111 -0.20 -12.77 -9.51
C LEU A 111 0.25 -14.16 -9.04
N CYS A 112 1.34 -14.24 -8.25
CA CYS A 112 1.80 -15.48 -7.67
C CYS A 112 0.95 -15.83 -6.45
N GLY A 113 0.07 -16.82 -6.56
CA GLY A 113 -0.88 -17.23 -5.52
C GLY A 113 -2.33 -17.12 -5.95
N LEU A 114 -2.56 -16.76 -7.23
CA LEU A 114 -3.86 -16.91 -7.85
C LEU A 114 -4.01 -18.38 -8.28
N ASP A 115 -4.89 -19.12 -7.62
CA ASP A 115 -5.09 -20.56 -7.85
C ASP A 115 -5.71 -20.89 -9.20
N SER A 116 -6.07 -19.88 -9.99
CA SER A 116 -6.61 -20.12 -11.32
C SER A 116 -6.30 -19.00 -12.30
N ILE A 117 -6.16 -19.37 -13.57
CA ILE A 117 -6.07 -18.44 -14.70
C ILE A 117 -7.31 -17.52 -14.72
N SER A 118 -8.47 -18.01 -14.31
CA SER A 118 -9.71 -17.24 -14.24
C SER A 118 -9.64 -16.05 -13.25
N GLU A 119 -8.96 -16.21 -12.14
CA GLU A 119 -8.71 -15.10 -11.20
C GLU A 119 -7.72 -14.08 -11.79
N ALA A 120 -6.68 -14.54 -12.47
CA ALA A 120 -5.69 -13.66 -13.10
C ALA A 120 -6.28 -12.84 -14.25
N VAL A 121 -7.28 -13.38 -14.97
CA VAL A 121 -7.94 -12.74 -16.12
C VAL A 121 -9.35 -12.25 -15.79
N ARG A 122 -9.68 -12.07 -14.50
CA ARG A 122 -11.00 -11.55 -14.10
C ARG A 122 -11.31 -10.26 -14.85
N PRO A 123 -12.55 -10.08 -15.34
CA PRO A 123 -12.93 -8.86 -16.02
C PRO A 123 -12.73 -7.64 -15.12
N ALA A 124 -12.12 -6.60 -15.68
CA ALA A 124 -12.01 -5.33 -14.98
C ALA A 124 -13.42 -4.75 -14.71
N ALA A 125 -13.57 -4.09 -13.57
CA ALA A 125 -14.82 -3.41 -13.26
C ALA A 125 -15.13 -2.34 -14.32
N VAL A 126 -16.38 -2.29 -14.76
CA VAL A 126 -16.82 -1.26 -15.70
C VAL A 126 -16.92 0.07 -14.97
N VAL A 127 -16.01 0.97 -15.29
CA VAL A 127 -16.03 2.34 -14.77
C VAL A 127 -17.09 3.13 -15.53
N ARG A 128 -18.07 3.68 -14.81
CA ARG A 128 -19.08 4.57 -15.42
C ARG A 128 -18.41 5.85 -15.91
N ARG A 129 -19.01 6.50 -16.91
CA ARG A 129 -18.54 7.79 -17.41
C ARG A 129 -18.54 8.80 -16.27
N GLY A 130 -17.36 9.23 -15.88
CA GLY A 130 -17.16 10.21 -14.83
C GLY A 130 -17.01 11.65 -15.36
N ARG A 131 -16.54 12.55 -14.51
CA ARG A 131 -16.19 13.91 -14.89
C ARG A 131 -15.06 13.90 -15.92
N VAL A 132 -15.14 14.79 -16.90
CA VAL A 132 -14.05 15.05 -17.84
C VAL A 132 -13.16 16.14 -17.26
N PHE A 133 -11.87 15.90 -17.19
CA PHE A 133 -10.87 16.84 -16.70
C PHE A 133 -10.16 17.52 -17.88
N SER A 134 -9.95 18.79 -17.78
CA SER A 134 -9.11 19.52 -18.72
C SER A 134 -7.62 19.19 -18.49
N PRO A 135 -6.76 19.34 -19.53
CA PRO A 135 -5.30 19.18 -19.35
C PRO A 135 -4.73 20.06 -18.24
N ARG A 136 -5.26 21.28 -18.06
CA ARG A 136 -4.84 22.20 -17.01
C ARG A 136 -5.13 21.67 -15.61
N GLU A 137 -6.31 21.07 -15.40
CA GLU A 137 -6.69 20.45 -14.12
C GLU A 137 -5.78 19.25 -13.82
N ILE A 138 -5.50 18.43 -14.81
CA ILE A 138 -4.60 17.27 -14.68
C ILE A 138 -3.19 17.75 -14.29
N MET A 139 -2.64 18.75 -14.99
CA MET A 139 -1.31 19.28 -14.70
C MET A 139 -1.24 19.95 -13.32
N ALA A 140 -2.31 20.63 -12.90
CA ALA A 140 -2.38 21.22 -11.57
C ALA A 140 -2.39 20.13 -10.48
N ALA A 141 -3.14 19.04 -10.68
CA ALA A 141 -3.14 17.90 -9.77
C ALA A 141 -1.76 17.24 -9.66
N VAL A 142 -1.07 17.02 -10.79
CA VAL A 142 0.29 16.47 -10.81
C VAL A 142 1.25 17.37 -10.04
N ALA A 143 1.17 18.69 -10.24
CA ALA A 143 2.02 19.64 -9.51
C ALA A 143 1.74 19.66 -8.00
N ALA A 144 0.50 19.42 -7.58
CA ALA A 144 0.12 19.37 -6.17
C ALA A 144 0.63 18.14 -5.43
N VAL A 145 0.93 17.04 -6.11
CA VAL A 145 1.45 15.81 -5.48
C VAL A 145 2.86 16.00 -4.95
N ALA A 146 3.72 16.71 -5.68
CA ALA A 146 5.13 16.83 -5.34
C ALA A 146 5.40 17.35 -3.91
N PRO A 147 4.78 18.45 -3.43
CA PRO A 147 5.03 18.96 -2.08
C PRO A 147 4.50 18.04 -0.95
N LEU A 148 3.59 17.12 -1.26
CA LEU A 148 3.00 16.20 -0.27
C LEU A 148 3.86 14.94 -0.03
N GLN A 149 4.91 14.73 -0.80
CA GLN A 149 5.75 13.53 -0.71
C GLN A 149 6.88 13.72 0.30
N GLU A 150 6.59 13.81 1.59
CA GLU A 150 7.58 14.12 2.63
C GLU A 150 8.74 13.11 2.67
N ILE A 151 8.45 11.81 2.71
CA ILE A 151 9.48 10.76 2.71
C ILE A 151 10.34 10.85 1.44
N ASN A 152 9.73 11.11 0.27
CA ASN A 152 10.49 11.23 -0.97
C ASN A 152 11.38 12.46 -0.99
N HIS A 153 10.96 13.58 -0.39
CA HIS A 153 11.81 14.77 -0.26
C HIS A 153 13.07 14.48 0.54
N GLN A 154 12.97 13.67 1.59
CA GLN A 154 14.08 13.32 2.48
C GLN A 154 14.98 12.24 1.89
N THR A 155 14.40 11.23 1.26
CA THR A 155 15.11 10.00 0.87
C THR A 155 15.40 9.88 -0.62
N ARG A 156 14.54 10.44 -1.48
CA ARG A 156 14.54 10.28 -2.94
C ARG A 156 14.46 8.80 -3.36
N ALA A 157 13.73 7.99 -2.60
CA ALA A 157 13.72 6.54 -2.75
C ALA A 157 12.34 5.89 -2.63
N VAL A 158 11.27 6.68 -2.57
CA VAL A 158 9.89 6.17 -2.48
C VAL A 158 9.01 6.76 -3.58
N HIS A 159 7.90 6.07 -3.85
CA HIS A 159 6.84 6.51 -4.75
C HIS A 159 5.60 6.87 -3.96
N ALA A 160 4.75 7.70 -4.54
CA ALA A 160 3.45 8.03 -3.98
C ALA A 160 2.37 8.02 -5.07
N ALA A 161 1.15 7.71 -4.66
CA ALA A 161 -0.05 7.92 -5.45
C ALA A 161 -0.97 8.88 -4.69
N ALA A 162 -1.69 9.73 -5.39
CA ALA A 162 -2.62 10.66 -4.78
C ALA A 162 -3.96 10.66 -5.53
N CYS A 163 -5.05 10.81 -4.78
CA CYS A 163 -6.38 10.99 -5.30
C CYS A 163 -6.82 12.43 -5.07
N GLY A 164 -7.13 13.14 -6.15
CA GLY A 164 -7.74 14.46 -6.10
C GLY A 164 -9.27 14.34 -6.02
N ARG A 165 -9.90 15.07 -5.08
CA ARG A 165 -11.34 15.32 -5.14
C ARG A 165 -11.58 16.61 -5.92
N PRO A 166 -12.62 16.64 -6.78
CA PRO A 166 -12.97 17.85 -7.52
C PRO A 166 -13.51 18.95 -6.61
#